data_f4c9a27b5bde8064252d4cf58cb0abdd
#
_entry.id   f4c9a27b5bde8064252d4cf58cb0abdd
#
_cell.length_a   1.000
_cell.length_b   1.000
_cell.length_c   1.000
_cell.angle_alpha   90.00
_cell.angle_beta   90.00
_cell.angle_gamma   90.00
#
_symmetry.space_group_name_H-M   'P 1'
#
loop_
_entity.id
_entity.type
_entity.pdbx_description
1 polymer ?
#
loop_
_entity_poly.entity_id
_entity_poly.type
_entity_poly.pdbx_seq_one_letter_code
_entity_poly.pdbx_strand_id
1 'polypeptide(L)'
;MKKNRRFFTLGKAVLAVFLAACFLGLIIYAAGGYSRETNSSGLSLESMSIIEQRAWQAAEEVAGSSKKAQEQFVTEVLDLYSKVKESDLVIFCNSGGWGTKPLSSDYQGQSWLTGMMEKLTQLGYEPCVIDDIRTGNSLSEHLFEFKEDLTHYPSKAKVLAAKIDFLTQNTTELKVIITGQSNGAAFTGEVANRLKDNPKVYSIQVGIPFWHRVHEVGRSLVIDNSGIGADALTERDIMTMIKSNWGKLLILNHVPAFTPVDWFISRSVLILTSYNFGLGLHAPGHEYMWEYPGVGPVIEAFLVNNFSIQ
;
A
#
# COMPACT_ATOMS: atom_id res chain seq x y z
N MET A 1 -6.59 -48.41 1.94
CA MET A 1 -5.52 -47.68 2.65
C MET A 1 -4.48 -46.95 1.76
N LYS A 2 -4.66 -46.79 0.44
CA LYS A 2 -3.70 -46.07 -0.45
C LYS A 2 -3.97 -44.57 -0.65
N LYS A 3 -5.14 -44.05 -0.20
CA LYS A 3 -5.59 -42.68 -0.47
C LYS A 3 -4.89 -41.60 0.40
N ASN A 4 -4.45 -41.94 1.60
CA ASN A 4 -3.85 -40.94 2.54
C ASN A 4 -2.37 -40.62 2.26
N ARG A 5 -1.63 -41.44 1.50
CA ARG A 5 -0.21 -41.14 1.20
C ARG A 5 -0.02 -40.01 0.19
N ARG A 6 -1.00 -39.78 -0.71
CA ARG A 6 -0.90 -38.72 -1.75
C ARG A 6 -1.14 -37.30 -1.20
N PHE A 7 -2.05 -37.17 -0.22
CA PHE A 7 -2.26 -35.87 0.46
C PHE A 7 -1.02 -35.40 1.22
N PHE A 8 -0.28 -36.34 1.82
CA PHE A 8 0.95 -36.02 2.58
C PHE A 8 2.10 -35.60 1.68
N THR A 9 2.16 -36.08 0.44
CA THR A 9 3.21 -35.69 -0.54
C THR A 9 2.95 -34.32 -1.16
N LEU A 10 1.71 -33.93 -1.38
CA LEU A 10 1.36 -32.63 -1.96
C LEU A 10 1.62 -31.49 -0.96
N GLY A 11 1.21 -31.65 0.30
CA GLY A 11 1.53 -30.70 1.35
C GLY A 11 3.03 -30.44 1.50
N LYS A 12 3.84 -31.51 1.30
CA LYS A 12 5.31 -31.39 1.31
C LYS A 12 5.86 -30.66 0.08
N ALA A 13 5.27 -30.84 -1.10
CA ALA A 13 5.70 -30.14 -2.32
C ALA A 13 5.36 -28.65 -2.27
N VAL A 14 4.16 -28.28 -1.81
CA VAL A 14 3.75 -26.88 -1.61
C VAL A 14 4.62 -26.21 -0.53
N LEU A 15 4.86 -26.92 0.57
CA LEU A 15 5.77 -26.45 1.63
C LEU A 15 7.20 -26.30 1.11
N ALA A 16 7.69 -27.21 0.25
CA ALA A 16 9.03 -27.13 -0.33
C ALA A 16 9.18 -25.95 -1.29
N VAL A 17 8.17 -25.66 -2.11
CA VAL A 17 8.16 -24.48 -2.99
C VAL A 17 8.11 -23.20 -2.17
N PHE A 18 7.28 -23.16 -1.13
CA PHE A 18 7.20 -22.02 -0.20
C PHE A 18 8.51 -21.83 0.55
N LEU A 19 9.11 -22.92 1.06
CA LEU A 19 10.42 -22.86 1.73
C LEU A 19 11.54 -22.50 0.77
N ALA A 20 11.52 -22.94 -0.50
CA ALA A 20 12.49 -22.54 -1.51
C ALA A 20 12.38 -21.05 -1.86
N ALA A 21 11.17 -20.50 -1.96
CA ALA A 21 10.94 -19.08 -2.15
C ALA A 21 11.41 -18.27 -0.93
N CYS A 22 11.12 -18.75 0.29
CA CYS A 22 11.63 -18.14 1.53
C CYS A 22 13.15 -18.23 1.64
N PHE A 23 13.75 -19.34 1.23
CA PHE A 23 15.20 -19.55 1.27
C PHE A 23 15.93 -18.70 0.23
N LEU A 24 15.36 -18.54 -0.96
CA LEU A 24 15.86 -17.61 -1.97
C LEU A 24 15.79 -16.15 -1.48
N GLY A 25 14.70 -15.78 -0.82
CA GLY A 25 14.53 -14.49 -0.15
C GLY A 25 15.57 -14.24 0.96
N LEU A 26 15.88 -15.28 1.75
CA LEU A 26 16.92 -15.23 2.79
C LEU A 26 18.33 -15.09 2.22
N ILE A 27 18.64 -15.79 1.10
CA ILE A 27 19.94 -15.67 0.42
C ILE A 27 20.11 -14.24 -0.15
N ILE A 28 19.07 -13.67 -0.74
CA ILE A 28 19.08 -12.30 -1.27
C ILE A 28 19.20 -11.29 -0.14
N TYR A 29 18.54 -11.53 1.00
CA TYR A 29 18.69 -10.71 2.21
C TYR A 29 20.12 -10.74 2.77
N ALA A 30 20.74 -11.91 2.81
CA ALA A 30 22.13 -12.04 3.28
C ALA A 30 23.15 -11.42 2.30
N ALA A 31 22.87 -11.49 0.98
CA ALA A 31 23.75 -10.89 -0.04
C ALA A 31 23.58 -9.36 -0.15
N GLY A 32 22.40 -8.81 0.23
CA GLY A 32 22.13 -7.36 0.21
C GLY A 32 22.73 -6.58 1.38
N GLY A 33 23.28 -7.26 2.38
CA GLY A 33 23.81 -6.66 3.62
C GLY A 33 25.20 -6.02 3.51
N TYR A 34 25.84 -6.03 2.35
CA TYR A 34 27.16 -5.42 2.18
C TYR A 34 27.05 -3.97 1.67
N SER A 35 26.74 -3.03 2.54
CA SER A 35 26.89 -1.60 2.22
C SER A 35 28.19 -1.07 2.82
N ARG A 36 29.01 -0.56 1.93
CA ARG A 36 30.26 0.13 2.16
C ARG A 36 30.03 1.32 3.09
N GLU A 37 30.70 1.35 4.21
CA GLU A 37 30.74 2.53 5.09
C GLU A 37 31.34 3.71 4.32
N THR A 38 30.51 4.72 4.06
CA THR A 38 31.00 6.05 3.66
C THR A 38 31.09 6.89 4.96
N ASN A 39 32.30 7.38 5.25
CA ASN A 39 32.53 8.33 6.32
C ASN A 39 31.69 9.58 6.12
N SER A 40 30.60 9.73 6.85
CA SER A 40 29.86 10.96 6.94
C SER A 40 30.52 11.83 8.03
N SER A 41 31.02 12.99 7.64
CA SER A 41 31.46 14.05 8.55
C SER A 41 30.30 14.42 9.47
N GLY A 42 30.45 14.14 10.77
CA GLY A 42 29.45 14.49 11.77
C GLY A 42 29.21 16.00 11.82
N LEU A 43 28.04 16.44 11.36
CA LEU A 43 27.53 17.78 11.65
C LEU A 43 27.25 17.87 13.13
N SER A 44 27.80 18.89 13.80
CA SER A 44 27.53 19.12 15.21
C SER A 44 26.08 19.56 15.39
N LEU A 45 25.38 18.99 16.35
CA LEU A 45 23.97 19.28 16.66
C LEU A 45 23.69 20.77 16.97
N GLU A 46 24.71 21.53 17.34
CA GLU A 46 24.59 22.96 17.72
C GLU A 46 24.27 23.92 16.54
N SER A 47 24.44 23.46 15.28
CA SER A 47 24.15 24.27 14.09
C SER A 47 22.83 23.93 13.40
N MET A 48 22.09 22.94 13.88
CA MET A 48 20.84 22.47 13.26
C MET A 48 19.65 23.35 13.67
N SER A 49 18.73 23.59 12.73
CA SER A 49 17.44 24.21 13.03
C SER A 49 16.59 23.31 13.94
N ILE A 50 15.61 23.89 14.66
CA ILE A 50 14.69 23.11 15.52
C ILE A 50 13.96 22.03 14.72
N ILE A 51 13.60 22.32 13.48
CA ILE A 51 12.92 21.35 12.60
C ILE A 51 13.84 20.19 12.24
N GLU A 52 15.10 20.45 11.93
CA GLU A 52 16.08 19.39 11.67
C GLU A 52 16.32 18.51 12.89
N GLN A 53 16.43 19.09 14.08
CA GLN A 53 16.57 18.34 15.33
C GLN A 53 15.39 17.41 15.57
N ARG A 54 14.15 17.89 15.35
CA ARG A 54 12.94 17.05 15.45
C ARG A 54 12.90 15.96 14.37
N ALA A 55 13.37 16.25 13.15
CA ALA A 55 13.46 15.24 12.09
C ALA A 55 14.44 14.12 12.46
N TRP A 56 15.57 14.43 13.08
CA TRP A 56 16.50 13.42 13.58
C TRP A 56 15.92 12.60 14.73
N GLN A 57 15.18 13.20 15.66
CA GLN A 57 14.49 12.47 16.74
C GLN A 57 13.47 11.47 16.15
N ALA A 58 12.65 11.90 15.21
CA ALA A 58 11.72 11.02 14.53
C ALA A 58 12.43 9.89 13.75
N ALA A 59 13.58 10.19 13.15
CA ALA A 59 14.39 9.20 12.44
C ALA A 59 14.93 8.11 13.37
N GLU A 60 15.37 8.45 14.58
CA GLU A 60 15.84 7.48 15.60
C GLU A 60 14.72 6.49 15.99
N GLU A 61 13.50 6.98 16.20
CA GLU A 61 12.33 6.15 16.55
C GLU A 61 11.93 5.17 15.44
N VAL A 62 12.09 5.58 14.17
CA VAL A 62 11.67 4.79 13.00
C VAL A 62 12.73 3.83 12.53
N ALA A 63 13.97 4.31 12.38
CA ALA A 63 15.08 3.60 11.77
C ALA A 63 16.04 2.95 12.79
N GLY A 64 15.83 3.18 14.09
CA GLY A 64 16.69 2.66 15.15
C GLY A 64 18.14 3.07 14.96
N SER A 65 19.09 2.14 15.08
CA SER A 65 20.54 2.41 15.02
C SER A 65 21.12 2.55 13.61
N SER A 66 20.32 2.39 12.54
CA SER A 66 20.81 2.48 11.17
C SER A 66 21.00 3.92 10.73
N LYS A 67 22.22 4.46 10.82
CA LYS A 67 22.53 5.84 10.38
C LYS A 67 22.08 6.15 8.96
N LYS A 68 22.30 5.25 8.01
CA LYS A 68 21.88 5.42 6.62
C LYS A 68 20.36 5.58 6.50
N ALA A 69 19.60 4.77 7.24
CA ALA A 69 18.13 4.86 7.22
C ALA A 69 17.64 6.13 7.92
N GLN A 70 18.31 6.59 8.97
CA GLN A 70 18.03 7.86 9.64
C GLN A 70 18.29 9.05 8.69
N GLU A 71 19.45 9.11 8.06
CA GLU A 71 19.81 10.15 7.08
C GLU A 71 18.80 10.22 5.92
N GLN A 72 18.41 9.06 5.40
CA GLN A 72 17.39 8.97 4.35
C GLN A 72 16.04 9.51 4.84
N PHE A 73 15.58 9.09 6.02
CA PHE A 73 14.33 9.56 6.60
C PHE A 73 14.34 11.09 6.80
N VAL A 74 15.43 11.64 7.39
CA VAL A 74 15.57 13.08 7.62
C VAL A 74 15.51 13.85 6.31
N THR A 75 16.25 13.41 5.29
CA THR A 75 16.24 14.04 3.97
C THR A 75 14.84 14.06 3.38
N GLU A 76 14.16 12.92 3.38
CA GLU A 76 12.82 12.77 2.80
C GLU A 76 11.76 13.58 3.57
N VAL A 77 11.80 13.58 4.90
CA VAL A 77 10.80 14.28 5.70
C VAL A 77 10.98 15.79 5.66
N LEU A 78 12.23 16.30 5.58
CA LEU A 78 12.50 17.73 5.42
C LEU A 78 12.13 18.23 4.01
N ASP A 79 12.35 17.43 2.97
CA ASP A 79 11.86 17.73 1.62
C ASP A 79 10.33 17.80 1.59
N LEU A 80 9.64 16.83 2.19
CA LEU A 80 8.19 16.86 2.34
C LEU A 80 7.73 18.09 3.12
N TYR A 81 8.34 18.39 4.27
CA TYR A 81 8.00 19.54 5.07
C TYR A 81 8.14 20.85 4.28
N SER A 82 9.24 20.99 3.51
CA SER A 82 9.45 22.19 2.69
C SER A 82 8.35 22.39 1.63
N LYS A 83 7.80 21.29 1.10
CA LYS A 83 6.72 21.32 0.11
C LYS A 83 5.36 21.66 0.70
N VAL A 84 5.10 21.23 1.94
CA VAL A 84 3.74 21.29 2.50
C VAL A 84 3.57 22.29 3.64
N LYS A 85 4.63 22.94 4.11
CA LYS A 85 4.60 23.86 5.28
C LYS A 85 3.62 25.04 5.15
N GLU A 86 3.26 25.40 3.92
CA GLU A 86 2.31 26.47 3.60
C GLU A 86 0.94 25.94 3.15
N SER A 87 0.78 24.61 3.10
CA SER A 87 -0.47 23.98 2.70
C SER A 87 -1.38 23.75 3.90
N ASP A 88 -2.68 23.89 3.71
CA ASP A 88 -3.71 23.54 4.69
C ASP A 88 -4.16 22.08 4.55
N LEU A 89 -3.97 21.48 3.37
CA LEU A 89 -4.37 20.10 3.09
C LEU A 89 -3.36 19.39 2.19
N VAL A 90 -2.98 18.18 2.58
CA VAL A 90 -2.12 17.29 1.79
C VAL A 90 -2.81 15.96 1.55
N ILE A 91 -2.69 15.43 0.33
CA ILE A 91 -3.20 14.11 -0.05
C ILE A 91 -2.02 13.20 -0.36
N PHE A 92 -1.79 12.18 0.47
CA PHE A 92 -0.84 11.10 0.18
C PHE A 92 -1.52 10.01 -0.62
N CYS A 93 -1.02 9.74 -1.82
CA CYS A 93 -1.58 8.80 -2.77
C CYS A 93 -0.77 7.50 -2.83
N ASN A 94 -1.44 6.37 -2.63
CA ASN A 94 -0.86 5.03 -2.64
C ASN A 94 -1.48 4.20 -3.77
N SER A 95 -0.73 3.95 -4.83
CA SER A 95 -1.21 3.15 -5.96
C SER A 95 -1.34 1.67 -5.61
N GLY A 96 -2.18 0.97 -6.38
CA GLY A 96 -2.38 -0.48 -6.28
C GLY A 96 -1.16 -1.30 -6.70
N GLY A 97 -1.29 -2.62 -6.64
CA GLY A 97 -0.23 -3.56 -6.97
C GLY A 97 1.03 -3.32 -6.14
N TRP A 98 2.17 -3.25 -6.82
CA TRP A 98 3.48 -3.04 -6.18
C TRP A 98 3.75 -1.60 -5.70
N GLY A 99 2.91 -0.64 -6.03
CA GLY A 99 3.16 0.76 -5.70
C GLY A 99 4.39 1.36 -6.41
N THR A 100 4.65 0.93 -7.64
CA THR A 100 5.81 1.39 -8.44
C THR A 100 5.52 2.64 -9.27
N LYS A 101 4.26 3.07 -9.33
CA LYS A 101 3.81 4.19 -10.16
C LYS A 101 2.93 5.13 -9.35
N PRO A 102 2.82 6.40 -9.73
CA PRO A 102 1.83 7.31 -9.16
C PRO A 102 0.40 6.76 -9.27
N LEU A 103 -0.45 7.05 -8.28
CA LEU A 103 -1.86 6.69 -8.34
C LEU A 103 -2.55 7.37 -9.53
N SER A 104 -2.18 8.61 -9.82
CA SER A 104 -2.66 9.40 -10.96
C SER A 104 -2.28 8.82 -12.33
N SER A 105 -1.36 7.87 -12.40
CA SER A 105 -0.99 7.17 -13.64
C SER A 105 -1.93 6.01 -13.98
N ASP A 106 -2.77 5.59 -13.04
CA ASP A 106 -3.85 4.64 -13.27
C ASP A 106 -5.14 5.37 -13.61
N TYR A 107 -5.85 4.91 -14.64
CA TYR A 107 -7.06 5.60 -15.13
C TYR A 107 -8.15 5.71 -14.05
N GLN A 108 -8.34 4.65 -13.26
CA GLN A 108 -9.33 4.65 -12.18
C GLN A 108 -8.89 5.58 -11.05
N GLY A 109 -7.63 5.44 -10.61
CA GLY A 109 -7.04 6.29 -9.58
C GLY A 109 -7.09 7.77 -9.96
N GLN A 110 -6.80 8.11 -11.22
CA GLN A 110 -6.91 9.46 -11.73
C GLN A 110 -8.35 9.98 -11.66
N SER A 111 -9.36 9.16 -12.05
CA SER A 111 -10.76 9.56 -12.06
C SER A 111 -11.23 10.03 -10.69
N TRP A 112 -11.12 9.19 -9.65
CA TRP A 112 -11.63 9.58 -8.34
C TRP A 112 -10.72 10.56 -7.60
N LEU A 113 -9.40 10.57 -7.86
CA LEU A 113 -8.49 11.59 -7.33
C LEU A 113 -8.87 12.98 -7.87
N THR A 114 -9.15 13.09 -9.17
CA THR A 114 -9.60 14.35 -9.80
C THR A 114 -10.90 14.84 -9.17
N GLY A 115 -11.92 13.98 -9.06
CA GLY A 115 -13.19 14.34 -8.43
C GLY A 115 -13.05 14.74 -6.96
N MET A 116 -12.18 14.05 -6.23
CA MET A 116 -11.86 14.41 -4.84
C MET A 116 -11.21 15.79 -4.73
N MET A 117 -10.25 16.09 -5.62
CA MET A 117 -9.59 17.39 -5.66
C MET A 117 -10.56 18.52 -6.01
N GLU A 118 -11.41 18.32 -7.01
CA GLU A 118 -12.46 19.29 -7.39
C GLU A 118 -13.39 19.56 -6.21
N LYS A 119 -13.81 18.52 -5.49
CA LYS A 119 -14.66 18.68 -4.30
C LYS A 119 -13.98 19.43 -3.18
N LEU A 120 -12.74 19.13 -2.87
CA LEU A 120 -11.96 19.85 -1.84
C LEU A 120 -11.74 21.32 -2.21
N THR A 121 -11.49 21.61 -3.49
CA THR A 121 -11.41 22.99 -3.98
C THR A 121 -12.74 23.74 -3.80
N GLN A 122 -13.88 23.08 -4.06
CA GLN A 122 -15.21 23.67 -3.77
C GLN A 122 -15.42 23.93 -2.27
N LEU A 123 -14.80 23.17 -1.40
CA LEU A 123 -14.82 23.36 0.05
C LEU A 123 -13.82 24.40 0.55
N GLY A 124 -13.03 25.02 -0.35
CA GLY A 124 -12.11 26.11 -0.05
C GLY A 124 -10.67 25.68 0.24
N TYR A 125 -10.29 24.41 -0.04
CA TYR A 125 -8.93 23.91 0.12
C TYR A 125 -8.14 23.96 -1.19
N GLU A 126 -6.81 24.14 -1.08
CA GLU A 126 -5.86 23.92 -2.18
C GLU A 126 -4.99 22.67 -1.88
N PRO A 127 -5.46 21.45 -2.25
CA PRO A 127 -4.78 20.24 -1.86
C PRO A 127 -3.41 20.09 -2.54
N CYS A 128 -2.37 19.85 -1.76
CA CYS A 128 -1.07 19.39 -2.26
C CYS A 128 -1.09 17.88 -2.39
N VAL A 129 -0.87 17.34 -3.61
CA VAL A 129 -0.86 15.89 -3.86
C VAL A 129 0.56 15.35 -3.83
N ILE A 130 0.76 14.28 -3.08
CA ILE A 130 2.04 13.57 -2.95
C ILE A 130 1.83 12.10 -3.25
N ASP A 131 2.44 11.61 -4.33
CA ASP A 131 2.46 10.18 -4.63
C ASP A 131 3.54 9.49 -3.78
N ASP A 132 3.12 8.50 -2.98
CA ASP A 132 4.04 7.65 -2.22
C ASP A 132 4.39 6.41 -3.06
N ILE A 133 5.59 6.43 -3.63
CA ILE A 133 6.12 5.32 -4.43
C ILE A 133 6.74 4.30 -3.49
N ARG A 134 5.98 3.23 -3.20
CA ARG A 134 6.38 2.23 -2.20
C ARG A 134 7.51 1.31 -2.65
N THR A 135 7.71 1.15 -3.94
CA THR A 135 8.62 0.14 -4.50
C THR A 135 9.30 0.66 -5.75
N GLY A 136 10.60 0.47 -5.85
CA GLY A 136 11.35 0.72 -7.08
C GLY A 136 11.21 -0.43 -8.09
N ASN A 137 12.06 -0.42 -9.13
CA ASN A 137 11.96 -1.35 -10.26
C ASN A 137 12.87 -2.59 -10.15
N SER A 138 13.62 -2.75 -9.04
CA SER A 138 14.51 -3.89 -8.86
C SER A 138 13.75 -5.12 -8.34
N LEU A 139 14.25 -6.32 -8.72
CA LEU A 139 13.67 -7.58 -8.24
C LEU A 139 13.71 -7.69 -6.70
N SER A 140 14.78 -7.20 -6.08
CA SER A 140 14.92 -7.20 -4.61
C SER A 140 13.87 -6.33 -3.93
N GLU A 141 13.54 -5.17 -4.49
CA GLU A 141 12.49 -4.29 -3.98
C GLU A 141 11.10 -4.91 -4.14
N HIS A 142 10.83 -5.58 -5.26
CA HIS A 142 9.58 -6.33 -5.44
C HIS A 142 9.44 -7.49 -4.45
N LEU A 143 10.52 -8.24 -4.18
CA LEU A 143 10.50 -9.31 -3.17
C LEU A 143 10.30 -8.75 -1.74
N PHE A 144 10.90 -7.59 -1.46
CA PHE A 144 10.68 -6.91 -0.18
C PHE A 144 9.24 -6.41 -0.05
N GLU A 145 8.67 -5.80 -1.11
CA GLU A 145 7.26 -5.38 -1.14
C GLU A 145 6.33 -6.57 -0.93
N PHE A 146 6.59 -7.70 -1.60
CA PHE A 146 5.80 -8.92 -1.42
C PHE A 146 5.83 -9.41 0.04
N LYS A 147 6.99 -9.36 0.69
CA LYS A 147 7.10 -9.67 2.12
C LYS A 147 6.29 -8.69 2.96
N GLU A 148 6.42 -7.38 2.70
CA GLU A 148 5.67 -6.34 3.40
C GLU A 148 4.15 -6.55 3.23
N ASP A 149 3.67 -6.82 2.01
CA ASP A 149 2.29 -7.11 1.69
C ASP A 149 1.75 -8.31 2.49
N LEU A 150 2.48 -9.44 2.48
CA LEU A 150 2.11 -10.64 3.23
C LEU A 150 2.09 -10.44 4.76
N THR A 151 2.85 -9.48 5.27
CA THR A 151 2.96 -9.19 6.70
C THR A 151 2.24 -7.91 7.11
N HIS A 152 1.39 -7.37 6.25
CA HIS A 152 0.61 -6.15 6.45
C HIS A 152 1.47 -4.90 6.67
N TYR A 153 2.49 -4.72 5.82
CA TYR A 153 3.33 -3.51 5.73
C TYR A 153 3.95 -3.00 7.05
N PRO A 154 4.59 -3.85 7.88
CA PRO A 154 5.01 -3.46 9.22
C PRO A 154 6.04 -2.35 9.23
N SER A 155 6.97 -2.33 8.28
CA SER A 155 8.04 -1.33 8.24
C SER A 155 7.70 -0.12 7.38
N LYS A 156 7.14 -0.32 6.19
CA LYS A 156 6.80 0.79 5.29
C LYS A 156 5.69 1.68 5.86
N ALA A 157 4.63 1.08 6.42
CA ALA A 157 3.56 1.84 7.06
C ALA A 157 4.06 2.61 8.30
N LYS A 158 5.03 2.07 9.05
CA LYS A 158 5.67 2.77 10.17
C LYS A 158 6.40 4.03 9.68
N VAL A 159 7.16 3.92 8.59
CA VAL A 159 7.92 5.04 8.01
C VAL A 159 7.00 6.15 7.51
N LEU A 160 5.98 5.82 6.71
CA LEU A 160 5.04 6.83 6.20
C LEU A 160 4.22 7.46 7.33
N ALA A 161 3.77 6.68 8.31
CA ALA A 161 3.06 7.21 9.47
C ALA A 161 3.92 8.21 10.26
N ALA A 162 5.19 7.92 10.49
CA ALA A 162 6.08 8.85 11.18
C ALA A 162 6.35 10.13 10.38
N LYS A 163 6.46 10.06 9.05
CA LYS A 163 6.56 11.26 8.20
C LYS A 163 5.31 12.13 8.32
N ILE A 164 4.12 11.53 8.23
CA ILE A 164 2.85 12.25 8.35
C ILE A 164 2.69 12.86 9.74
N ASP A 165 3.02 12.13 10.78
CA ASP A 165 2.96 12.60 12.16
C ASP A 165 3.90 13.79 12.36
N PHE A 166 5.14 13.71 11.85
CA PHE A 166 6.08 14.82 11.84
C PHE A 166 5.50 16.05 11.15
N LEU A 167 4.91 15.92 9.96
CA LEU A 167 4.33 17.03 9.22
C LEU A 167 3.19 17.71 9.99
N THR A 168 2.26 16.91 10.53
CA THR A 168 1.08 17.42 11.27
C THR A 168 1.42 18.03 12.61
N GLN A 169 2.53 17.64 13.24
CA GLN A 169 3.04 18.24 14.48
C GLN A 169 3.80 19.54 14.24
N ASN A 170 4.44 19.71 13.08
CA ASN A 170 5.28 20.85 12.77
C ASN A 170 4.61 21.87 11.83
N THR A 171 3.36 21.64 11.43
CA THR A 171 2.54 22.54 10.63
C THR A 171 1.18 22.73 11.31
N THR A 172 0.83 23.98 11.65
CA THR A 172 -0.28 24.27 12.58
C THR A 172 -1.65 23.79 12.07
N GLU A 173 -2.00 24.14 10.84
CA GLU A 173 -3.35 23.92 10.28
C GLU A 173 -3.41 22.73 9.31
N LEU A 174 -2.30 22.04 9.07
CA LEU A 174 -2.23 20.97 8.09
C LEU A 174 -3.15 19.81 8.43
N LYS A 175 -4.09 19.51 7.54
CA LYS A 175 -4.84 18.26 7.50
C LYS A 175 -4.23 17.33 6.46
N VAL A 176 -4.34 16.04 6.68
CA VAL A 176 -3.79 15.02 5.78
C VAL A 176 -4.87 14.01 5.41
N ILE A 177 -5.06 13.76 4.14
CA ILE A 177 -5.82 12.63 3.61
C ILE A 177 -4.80 11.61 3.09
N ILE A 178 -4.88 10.38 3.58
CA ILE A 178 -4.12 9.26 3.02
C ILE A 178 -5.09 8.46 2.16
N THR A 179 -4.74 8.19 0.93
CA THR A 179 -5.65 7.48 0.04
C THR A 179 -4.93 6.41 -0.76
N GLY A 180 -5.66 5.37 -1.18
CA GLY A 180 -5.09 4.31 -1.99
C GLY A 180 -6.11 3.36 -2.58
N GLN A 181 -5.66 2.58 -3.56
CA GLN A 181 -6.45 1.58 -4.26
C GLN A 181 -5.82 0.19 -4.12
N SER A 182 -6.64 -0.84 -3.96
CA SER A 182 -6.21 -2.24 -3.89
C SER A 182 -5.14 -2.45 -2.79
N ASN A 183 -3.95 -3.01 -3.08
CA ASN A 183 -2.85 -3.12 -2.11
C ASN A 183 -2.43 -1.75 -1.55
N GLY A 184 -2.57 -0.67 -2.33
CA GLY A 184 -2.38 0.70 -1.83
C GLY A 184 -3.43 1.11 -0.81
N ALA A 185 -4.67 0.64 -0.93
CA ALA A 185 -5.71 0.86 0.07
C ALA A 185 -5.41 0.09 1.37
N ALA A 186 -4.95 -1.15 1.26
CA ALA A 186 -4.52 -1.93 2.42
C ALA A 186 -3.34 -1.25 3.16
N PHE A 187 -2.34 -0.79 2.42
CA PHE A 187 -1.24 -0.02 2.97
C PHE A 187 -1.72 1.28 3.64
N THR A 188 -2.61 2.02 3.00
CA THR A 188 -3.27 3.22 3.57
C THR A 188 -3.96 2.90 4.90
N GLY A 189 -4.67 1.78 5.00
CA GLY A 189 -5.31 1.32 6.22
C GLY A 189 -4.32 1.07 7.36
N GLU A 190 -3.18 0.44 7.07
CA GLU A 190 -2.12 0.20 8.06
C GLU A 190 -1.46 1.51 8.54
N VAL A 191 -1.28 2.49 7.64
CA VAL A 191 -0.79 3.84 8.01
C VAL A 191 -1.81 4.57 8.87
N ALA A 192 -3.08 4.59 8.46
CA ALA A 192 -4.17 5.24 9.20
C ALA A 192 -4.37 4.64 10.59
N ASN A 193 -4.26 3.31 10.73
CA ASN A 193 -4.34 2.64 12.02
C ASN A 193 -3.22 3.07 12.98
N ARG A 194 -2.01 3.32 12.48
CA ARG A 194 -0.90 3.86 13.28
C ARG A 194 -1.11 5.31 13.71
N LEU A 195 -1.87 6.06 12.91
CA LEU A 195 -2.19 7.48 13.13
C LEU A 195 -3.62 7.70 13.67
N LYS A 196 -4.27 6.66 14.18
CA LYS A 196 -5.67 6.72 14.66
C LYS A 196 -5.94 7.80 15.69
N ASP A 197 -4.94 8.13 16.51
CA ASP A 197 -5.02 9.14 17.56
C ASP A 197 -4.69 10.56 17.07
N ASN A 198 -4.19 10.71 15.83
CA ASN A 198 -3.90 12.01 15.23
C ASN A 198 -5.16 12.62 14.59
N PRO A 199 -5.76 13.69 15.18
CA PRO A 199 -7.05 14.23 14.72
C PRO A 199 -6.99 14.91 13.35
N LYS A 200 -5.80 15.19 12.84
CA LYS A 200 -5.59 15.87 11.55
C LYS A 200 -5.50 14.88 10.37
N VAL A 201 -5.53 13.56 10.65
CA VAL A 201 -5.34 12.51 9.63
C VAL A 201 -6.65 11.82 9.31
N TYR A 202 -6.95 11.73 8.03
CA TYR A 202 -8.11 11.08 7.41
C TYR A 202 -7.64 10.03 6.41
N SER A 203 -8.44 9.01 6.14
CA SER A 203 -8.09 8.03 5.10
C SER A 203 -9.27 7.67 4.20
N ILE A 204 -8.97 7.41 2.92
CA ILE A 204 -9.91 6.90 1.92
C ILE A 204 -9.28 5.68 1.27
N GLN A 205 -9.89 4.51 1.48
CA GLN A 205 -9.38 3.21 1.10
C GLN A 205 -10.33 2.58 0.09
N VAL A 206 -9.84 2.30 -1.13
CA VAL A 206 -10.69 1.85 -2.24
C VAL A 206 -10.29 0.45 -2.66
N GLY A 207 -11.22 -0.52 -2.56
CA GLY A 207 -11.05 -1.88 -3.05
C GLY A 207 -9.97 -2.68 -2.32
N ILE A 208 -10.03 -2.79 -0.99
CA ILE A 208 -9.05 -3.57 -0.21
C ILE A 208 -9.18 -5.05 -0.55
N PRO A 209 -8.09 -5.73 -1.00
CA PRO A 209 -8.14 -7.16 -1.27
C PRO A 209 -8.48 -7.97 -0.02
N PHE A 210 -9.26 -9.04 -0.17
CA PHE A 210 -9.80 -9.84 0.95
C PHE A 210 -8.75 -10.47 1.89
N TRP A 211 -7.48 -10.54 1.51
CA TRP A 211 -6.42 -11.08 2.37
C TRP A 211 -5.82 -10.05 3.30
N HIS A 212 -6.17 -8.78 3.14
CA HIS A 212 -5.79 -7.71 4.05
C HIS A 212 -6.84 -7.45 5.13
N ARG A 213 -6.40 -6.79 6.19
CA ARG A 213 -7.29 -6.37 7.27
C ARG A 213 -7.89 -5.01 6.94
N VAL A 214 -9.16 -4.86 7.26
CA VAL A 214 -9.81 -3.56 7.29
C VAL A 214 -9.73 -3.02 8.71
N HIS A 215 -9.18 -1.82 8.87
CA HIS A 215 -9.08 -1.14 10.15
C HIS A 215 -10.23 -0.15 10.30
N GLU A 216 -11.04 -0.32 11.35
CA GLU A 216 -12.07 0.64 11.70
C GLU A 216 -11.44 1.82 12.46
N VAL A 217 -11.08 2.88 11.73
CA VAL A 217 -10.58 4.13 12.28
C VAL A 217 -11.65 5.20 12.07
N GLY A 218 -11.98 5.97 13.09
CA GLY A 218 -13.12 6.89 13.08
C GLY A 218 -13.10 7.99 12.00
N ARG A 219 -11.96 8.24 11.36
CA ARG A 219 -11.79 9.18 10.25
C ARG A 219 -11.38 8.48 8.96
N SER A 220 -11.83 7.24 8.79
CA SER A 220 -11.56 6.44 7.60
C SER A 220 -12.83 6.16 6.82
N LEU A 221 -12.72 6.25 5.50
CA LEU A 221 -13.71 5.76 4.55
C LEU A 221 -13.14 4.52 3.86
N VAL A 222 -13.87 3.43 3.88
CA VAL A 222 -13.57 2.20 3.14
C VAL A 222 -14.63 2.00 2.07
N ILE A 223 -14.19 1.83 0.83
CA ILE A 223 -15.04 1.56 -0.33
C ILE A 223 -14.64 0.19 -0.87
N ASP A 224 -15.50 -0.79 -0.71
CA ASP A 224 -15.34 -2.17 -1.15
C ASP A 224 -16.33 -2.57 -2.25
N ASN A 225 -17.24 -1.66 -2.62
CA ASN A 225 -18.25 -1.85 -3.64
C ASN A 225 -18.40 -0.58 -4.49
N SER A 226 -18.21 -0.72 -5.80
CA SER A 226 -18.36 0.38 -6.75
C SER A 226 -19.84 0.80 -6.99
N GLY A 227 -20.80 0.00 -6.55
CA GLY A 227 -22.23 0.19 -6.81
C GLY A 227 -22.68 -0.28 -8.21
N ILE A 228 -21.78 -0.85 -9.02
CA ILE A 228 -22.10 -1.41 -10.35
C ILE A 228 -22.21 -2.94 -10.30
N GLY A 229 -21.42 -3.59 -9.45
CA GLY A 229 -21.42 -5.04 -9.30
C GLY A 229 -20.51 -5.47 -8.17
N ALA A 230 -20.61 -6.75 -7.82
CA ALA A 230 -19.78 -7.37 -6.80
C ALA A 230 -18.29 -7.35 -7.22
N ASP A 231 -17.42 -6.95 -6.32
CA ASP A 231 -15.97 -6.98 -6.53
C ASP A 231 -15.43 -8.35 -6.12
N ALA A 232 -15.02 -9.15 -7.09
CA ALA A 232 -14.52 -10.51 -6.86
C ALA A 232 -13.26 -10.56 -5.97
N LEU A 233 -12.48 -9.45 -5.93
CA LEU A 233 -11.26 -9.37 -5.14
C LEU A 233 -11.53 -9.00 -3.68
N THR A 234 -12.47 -8.13 -3.41
CA THR A 234 -12.87 -7.77 -2.04
C THR A 234 -13.76 -8.84 -1.42
N GLU A 235 -14.69 -9.43 -2.21
CA GLU A 235 -15.65 -10.45 -1.76
C GLU A 235 -15.09 -11.87 -1.72
N ARG A 236 -13.82 -12.09 -2.07
CA ARG A 236 -13.18 -13.41 -2.10
C ARG A 236 -13.81 -14.37 -3.12
N ASP A 237 -14.37 -13.88 -4.21
CA ASP A 237 -14.91 -14.74 -5.28
C ASP A 237 -13.81 -15.26 -6.21
N ILE A 238 -13.01 -16.19 -5.66
CA ILE A 238 -11.89 -16.83 -6.38
C ILE A 238 -12.38 -17.56 -7.64
N MET A 239 -13.60 -18.10 -7.63
CA MET A 239 -14.13 -18.82 -8.79
C MET A 239 -14.39 -17.87 -9.96
N THR A 240 -14.95 -16.71 -9.71
CA THR A 240 -15.15 -15.66 -10.74
C THR A 240 -13.81 -15.13 -11.26
N MET A 241 -12.82 -14.93 -10.38
CA MET A 241 -11.46 -14.56 -10.80
C MET A 241 -10.80 -15.65 -11.68
N ILE A 242 -10.94 -16.93 -11.34
CA ILE A 242 -10.45 -18.04 -12.16
C ILE A 242 -11.12 -18.03 -13.53
N LYS A 243 -12.45 -17.96 -13.58
CA LYS A 243 -13.22 -17.99 -14.84
C LYS A 243 -12.84 -16.85 -15.76
N SER A 244 -12.74 -15.63 -15.25
CA SER A 244 -12.42 -14.43 -16.05
C SER A 244 -10.98 -14.43 -16.60
N ASN A 245 -10.08 -15.20 -15.98
CA ASN A 245 -8.68 -15.30 -16.41
C ASN A 245 -8.35 -16.65 -17.06
N TRP A 246 -9.35 -17.47 -17.38
CA TRP A 246 -9.17 -18.85 -17.83
C TRP A 246 -8.19 -18.98 -19.00
N GLY A 247 -8.33 -18.14 -20.02
CA GLY A 247 -7.44 -18.14 -21.18
C GLY A 247 -5.99 -17.83 -20.83
N LYS A 248 -5.75 -16.87 -19.93
CA LYS A 248 -4.40 -16.52 -19.45
C LYS A 248 -3.80 -17.64 -18.58
N LEU A 249 -4.63 -18.27 -17.76
CA LEU A 249 -4.22 -19.39 -16.90
C LEU A 249 -3.92 -20.66 -17.67
N LEU A 250 -4.54 -20.87 -18.85
CA LEU A 250 -4.21 -21.99 -19.74
C LEU A 250 -2.80 -21.87 -20.33
N ILE A 251 -2.33 -20.68 -20.60
CA ILE A 251 -0.94 -20.45 -21.07
C ILE A 251 0.08 -20.83 -20.00
N LEU A 252 -0.29 -20.69 -18.72
CA LEU A 252 0.53 -21.10 -17.57
C LEU A 252 0.38 -22.59 -17.21
N ASN A 253 -0.22 -23.40 -18.10
CA ASN A 253 -0.68 -24.76 -17.87
C ASN A 253 0.41 -25.84 -17.83
N HIS A 254 1.67 -25.47 -17.68
CA HIS A 254 2.76 -26.43 -17.54
C HIS A 254 2.93 -27.00 -16.12
N VAL A 255 2.06 -26.59 -15.18
CA VAL A 255 2.01 -27.19 -13.84
C VAL A 255 1.02 -28.36 -13.85
N PRO A 256 1.48 -29.62 -13.78
CA PRO A 256 0.59 -30.78 -13.78
C PRO A 256 -0.28 -30.79 -12.54
N ALA A 257 -1.61 -30.75 -12.74
CA ALA A 257 -2.58 -30.92 -11.68
C ALA A 257 -3.08 -32.40 -11.70
N PHE A 258 -2.84 -33.11 -10.61
CA PHE A 258 -3.17 -34.56 -10.51
C PHE A 258 -4.59 -34.81 -9.99
N THR A 259 -5.20 -33.80 -9.35
CA THR A 259 -6.60 -33.88 -8.87
C THR A 259 -7.32 -32.53 -9.09
N PRO A 260 -8.68 -32.52 -9.11
CA PRO A 260 -9.44 -31.25 -9.18
C PRO A 260 -9.13 -30.30 -8.01
N VAL A 261 -8.83 -30.84 -6.83
CA VAL A 261 -8.45 -30.03 -5.65
C VAL A 261 -7.07 -29.42 -5.84
N ASP A 262 -6.09 -30.18 -6.33
CA ASP A 262 -4.74 -29.69 -6.63
C ASP A 262 -4.79 -28.62 -7.71
N TRP A 263 -5.65 -28.82 -8.70
CA TRP A 263 -5.92 -27.86 -9.75
C TRP A 263 -6.46 -26.54 -9.16
N PHE A 264 -7.49 -26.62 -8.32
CA PHE A 264 -8.10 -25.44 -7.69
C PHE A 264 -7.10 -24.67 -6.81
N ILE A 265 -6.36 -25.37 -5.94
CA ILE A 265 -5.37 -24.76 -5.04
C ILE A 265 -4.25 -24.10 -5.83
N SER A 266 -3.65 -24.81 -6.81
CA SER A 266 -2.56 -24.24 -7.60
C SER A 266 -2.99 -23.02 -8.42
N ARG A 267 -4.23 -23.00 -8.93
CA ARG A 267 -4.79 -21.85 -9.65
C ARG A 267 -5.11 -20.67 -8.73
N SER A 268 -5.64 -20.95 -7.54
CA SER A 268 -5.88 -19.90 -6.55
C SER A 268 -4.58 -19.23 -6.11
N VAL A 269 -3.55 -20.02 -5.79
CA VAL A 269 -2.21 -19.50 -5.45
C VAL A 269 -1.62 -18.73 -6.63
N LEU A 270 -1.73 -19.26 -7.85
CA LEU A 270 -1.22 -18.61 -9.05
C LEU A 270 -1.93 -17.28 -9.32
N ILE A 271 -3.24 -17.19 -9.13
CA ILE A 271 -4.00 -15.94 -9.28
C ILE A 271 -3.54 -14.92 -8.26
N LEU A 272 -3.48 -15.30 -7.00
CA LEU A 272 -3.07 -14.39 -5.92
C LEU A 272 -1.64 -13.88 -6.13
N THR A 273 -0.71 -14.76 -6.49
CA THR A 273 0.67 -14.36 -6.79
C THR A 273 0.76 -13.56 -8.09
N SER A 274 0.03 -13.93 -9.13
CA SER A 274 0.09 -13.26 -10.43
C SER A 274 -0.56 -11.89 -10.42
N TYR A 275 -1.59 -11.67 -9.61
CA TYR A 275 -2.16 -10.34 -9.40
C TYR A 275 -1.11 -9.40 -8.82
N ASN A 276 -0.37 -9.87 -7.82
CA ASN A 276 0.74 -9.12 -7.23
C ASN A 276 1.95 -8.98 -8.18
N PHE A 277 2.20 -9.92 -9.08
CA PHE A 277 3.32 -9.87 -10.04
C PHE A 277 3.00 -9.11 -11.35
N GLY A 278 1.88 -8.38 -11.41
CA GLY A 278 1.55 -7.51 -12.55
C GLY A 278 1.31 -8.27 -13.85
N LEU A 279 0.90 -9.55 -13.79
CA LEU A 279 0.62 -10.37 -14.97
C LEU A 279 -0.71 -9.97 -15.66
N GLY A 280 -1.28 -8.83 -15.30
CA GLY A 280 -2.47 -8.29 -15.94
C GLY A 280 -3.70 -9.19 -15.79
N LEU A 281 -3.84 -9.87 -14.65
CA LEU A 281 -5.04 -10.64 -14.34
C LEU A 281 -6.19 -9.67 -14.04
N HIS A 282 -7.36 -10.01 -14.55
CA HIS A 282 -8.59 -9.24 -14.36
C HIS A 282 -9.31 -9.73 -13.09
N ALA A 283 -9.69 -8.80 -12.22
CA ALA A 283 -10.59 -9.05 -11.10
C ALA A 283 -11.94 -8.38 -11.42
N PRO A 284 -12.96 -9.16 -11.81
CA PRO A 284 -14.28 -8.61 -12.16
C PRO A 284 -14.86 -7.79 -11.00
N GLY A 285 -15.40 -6.61 -11.32
CA GLY A 285 -15.97 -5.71 -10.34
C GLY A 285 -14.94 -4.87 -9.55
N HIS A 286 -13.64 -5.15 -9.69
CA HIS A 286 -12.57 -4.38 -9.04
C HIS A 286 -12.23 -3.10 -9.83
N GLU A 287 -13.27 -2.38 -10.20
CA GLU A 287 -13.19 -1.13 -10.93
C GLU A 287 -13.90 -0.03 -10.14
N TYR A 288 -13.21 1.07 -9.93
CA TYR A 288 -13.67 2.18 -9.09
C TYR A 288 -13.45 3.50 -9.82
N MET A 289 -14.52 4.06 -10.35
CA MET A 289 -14.52 5.33 -11.07
C MET A 289 -15.32 6.34 -10.28
N TRP A 290 -15.00 7.62 -10.42
CA TRP A 290 -15.73 8.70 -9.74
C TRP A 290 -17.22 8.69 -10.04
N GLU A 291 -17.59 8.38 -11.27
CA GLU A 291 -18.97 8.35 -11.77
C GLU A 291 -19.81 7.20 -11.19
N TYR A 292 -19.16 6.24 -10.51
CA TYR A 292 -19.86 5.08 -9.97
C TYR A 292 -20.59 5.43 -8.67
N PRO A 293 -21.83 4.94 -8.48
CA PRO A 293 -22.68 5.34 -7.36
C PRO A 293 -22.10 4.97 -6.01
N GLY A 294 -21.24 3.94 -5.92
CA GLY A 294 -20.55 3.53 -4.69
C GLY A 294 -19.23 4.27 -4.47
N VAL A 295 -18.79 5.16 -5.36
CA VAL A 295 -17.48 5.83 -5.26
C VAL A 295 -17.62 7.32 -5.07
N GLY A 296 -17.90 8.09 -6.13
CA GLY A 296 -17.92 9.55 -6.06
C GLY A 296 -18.88 10.10 -5.02
N PRO A 297 -20.17 9.74 -5.04
CA PRO A 297 -21.13 10.25 -4.03
C PRO A 297 -20.72 9.91 -2.59
N VAL A 298 -20.10 8.75 -2.37
CA VAL A 298 -19.67 8.31 -1.04
C VAL A 298 -18.44 9.11 -0.57
N ILE A 299 -17.47 9.33 -1.48
CA ILE A 299 -16.30 10.19 -1.20
C ILE A 299 -16.77 11.64 -0.96
N GLU A 300 -17.65 12.18 -1.79
CA GLU A 300 -18.19 13.54 -1.60
C GLU A 300 -18.82 13.73 -0.23
N ALA A 301 -19.69 12.79 0.19
CA ALA A 301 -20.32 12.84 1.49
C ALA A 301 -19.29 12.81 2.64
N PHE A 302 -18.26 11.96 2.51
CA PHE A 302 -17.15 11.92 3.47
C PHE A 302 -16.39 13.24 3.55
N LEU A 303 -16.06 13.84 2.39
CA LEU A 303 -15.35 15.12 2.33
C LEU A 303 -16.18 16.26 2.91
N VAL A 304 -17.46 16.35 2.56
CA VAL A 304 -18.36 17.37 3.12
C VAL A 304 -18.45 17.26 4.64
N ASN A 305 -18.62 16.05 5.18
CA ASN A 305 -18.77 15.83 6.61
C ASN A 305 -17.51 16.17 7.42
N ASN A 306 -16.31 16.07 6.82
CA ASN A 306 -15.05 16.23 7.55
C ASN A 306 -14.30 17.54 7.21
N PHE A 307 -14.62 18.18 6.09
CA PHE A 307 -13.86 19.31 5.57
C PHE A 307 -14.69 20.57 5.29
N SER A 308 -16.03 20.54 5.47
CA SER A 308 -16.82 21.78 5.40
C SER A 308 -16.35 22.75 6.49
N ILE A 309 -16.08 23.98 6.09
CA ILE A 309 -15.78 25.08 7.02
C ILE A 309 -17.10 25.37 7.76
N GLN A 310 -17.10 25.20 9.08
CA GLN A 310 -18.23 25.54 9.97
C GLN A 310 -18.27 27.05 10.20
#